data_d3a18c53e5d544a172ad436ff803d39f
#
_entry.id   d3a18c53e5d544a172ad436ff803d39f
#
_cell.length_a   1.000
_cell.length_b   1.000
_cell.length_c   1.000
_cell.angle_alpha   90.00
_cell.angle_beta   90.00
_cell.angle_gamma   90.00
#
_symmetry.space_group_name_H-M   'P 1'
#
loop_
_entity.id
_entity.type
_entity.pdbx_description
1 polymer ?
#
loop_
_entity_poly.entity_id
_entity_poly.type
_entity_poly.pdbx_seq_one_letter_code
_entity_poly.pdbx_strand_id
1 'polypeptide(L)'
;MTDEYAIDARSFARTLRDQRRTRMKGGLYHLNQVLMAYNSNRIEGSRLDEEQTRFIYETRTITGENVAVDDVVEAVNSFELFDEMIDRLGEPITAETMKDYHRVLKQGTADARRPSFAVGDYKRLPNVVGGRETVAPGKEGAEGGDVIPDKCVTGAGSFTLTLRDQR
;
A
#
# COMPACT_ATOMS: atom_id res chain seq x y z
N MET A 1 -30.21 0.82 -16.90
CA MET A 1 -29.64 2.10 -16.44
C MET A 1 -28.53 1.74 -15.48
N THR A 2 -27.29 1.86 -15.91
CA THR A 2 -26.12 1.68 -15.03
C THR A 2 -25.90 3.01 -14.33
N ASP A 3 -26.21 3.07 -13.03
CA ASP A 3 -25.84 4.23 -12.22
C ASP A 3 -24.32 4.29 -12.15
N GLU A 4 -23.76 5.24 -12.85
CA GLU A 4 -22.32 5.55 -12.82
C GLU A 4 -22.04 6.39 -11.58
N TYR A 5 -21.53 5.77 -10.52
CA TYR A 5 -21.12 6.48 -9.31
C TYR A 5 -19.73 7.07 -9.53
N ALA A 6 -19.67 8.37 -9.79
CA ALA A 6 -18.41 9.10 -9.78
C ALA A 6 -18.03 9.46 -8.35
N ILE A 7 -16.88 8.94 -7.88
CA ILE A 7 -16.31 9.34 -6.58
C ILE A 7 -15.53 10.64 -6.80
N ASP A 8 -15.95 11.72 -6.14
CA ASP A 8 -15.15 12.94 -6.08
C ASP A 8 -13.93 12.72 -5.17
N ALA A 9 -12.75 12.63 -5.77
CA ALA A 9 -11.49 12.36 -5.08
C ALA A 9 -11.18 13.38 -3.97
N ARG A 10 -11.56 14.64 -4.15
CA ARG A 10 -11.33 15.70 -3.14
C ARG A 10 -12.24 15.50 -1.93
N SER A 11 -13.50 15.17 -2.16
CA SER A 11 -14.46 14.85 -1.10
C SER A 11 -14.05 13.61 -0.34
N PHE A 12 -13.62 12.57 -1.05
CA PHE A 12 -13.09 11.35 -0.47
C PHE A 12 -11.88 11.61 0.44
N ALA A 13 -10.87 12.32 -0.07
CA ALA A 13 -9.67 12.69 0.68
C ALA A 13 -10.01 13.50 1.94
N ARG A 14 -10.94 14.45 1.85
CA ARG A 14 -11.42 15.23 2.99
C ARG A 14 -12.08 14.34 4.04
N THR A 15 -12.95 13.44 3.62
CA THR A 15 -13.62 12.48 4.50
C THR A 15 -12.62 11.63 5.27
N LEU A 16 -11.61 11.08 4.58
CA LEU A 16 -10.55 10.27 5.22
C LEU A 16 -9.79 11.08 6.28
N ARG A 17 -9.37 12.30 5.95
CA ARG A 17 -8.65 13.19 6.89
C ARG A 17 -9.50 13.55 8.11
N ASP A 18 -10.77 13.88 7.92
CA ASP A 18 -11.68 14.23 9.01
C ASP A 18 -11.96 13.04 9.93
N GLN A 19 -12.18 11.85 9.36
CA GLN A 19 -12.40 10.62 10.14
C GLN A 19 -11.13 10.19 10.90
N ARG A 20 -9.94 10.35 10.31
CA ARG A 20 -8.66 10.14 10.99
C ARG A 20 -8.54 11.08 12.20
N ARG A 21 -8.75 12.37 12.00
CA ARG A 21 -8.66 13.39 13.04
C ARG A 21 -9.61 13.14 14.20
N THR A 22 -10.84 12.71 13.92
CA THR A 22 -11.87 12.41 14.93
C THR A 22 -11.76 10.99 15.49
N ARG A 23 -10.85 10.17 14.99
CA ARG A 23 -10.70 8.74 15.35
C ARG A 23 -12.03 7.98 15.25
N MET A 24 -12.80 8.24 14.19
CA MET A 24 -14.10 7.64 13.97
C MET A 24 -13.97 6.12 13.76
N LYS A 25 -14.51 5.34 14.69
CA LYS A 25 -14.57 3.88 14.58
C LYS A 25 -15.63 3.45 13.57
N GLY A 26 -15.31 2.41 12.77
CA GLY A 26 -16.23 1.87 11.76
C GLY A 26 -16.49 2.81 10.57
N GLY A 27 -15.84 3.97 10.53
CA GLY A 27 -15.90 4.87 9.38
C GLY A 27 -15.04 4.40 8.21
N LEU A 28 -15.15 5.11 7.11
CA LEU A 28 -14.47 4.80 5.85
C LEU A 28 -12.93 4.73 6.03
N TYR A 29 -12.36 5.66 6.79
CA TYR A 29 -10.93 5.66 7.12
C TYR A 29 -10.54 4.37 7.87
N HIS A 30 -11.26 4.01 8.94
CA HIS A 30 -11.01 2.80 9.72
C HIS A 30 -11.10 1.53 8.87
N LEU A 31 -12.15 1.42 8.06
CA LEU A 31 -12.34 0.26 7.17
C LEU A 31 -11.21 0.14 6.14
N ASN A 32 -10.82 1.26 5.53
CA ASN A 32 -9.72 1.25 4.56
C ASN A 32 -8.37 0.88 5.20
N GLN A 33 -8.08 1.35 6.42
CA GLN A 33 -6.88 0.94 7.15
C GLN A 33 -6.79 -0.58 7.27
N VAL A 34 -7.86 -1.22 7.73
CA VAL A 34 -7.88 -2.67 7.94
C VAL A 34 -7.83 -3.43 6.61
N LEU A 35 -8.72 -3.08 5.68
CA LEU A 35 -8.85 -3.82 4.42
C LEU A 35 -7.63 -3.65 3.52
N MET A 36 -7.04 -2.46 3.46
CA MET A 36 -5.84 -2.23 2.66
C MET A 36 -4.67 -3.02 3.22
N ALA A 37 -4.42 -2.95 4.54
CA ALA A 37 -3.36 -3.72 5.18
C ALA A 37 -3.56 -5.23 5.00
N TYR A 38 -4.77 -5.75 5.26
CA TYR A 38 -5.08 -7.16 5.09
C TYR A 38 -4.85 -7.64 3.66
N ASN A 39 -5.46 -6.98 2.67
CA ASN A 39 -5.39 -7.44 1.28
C ASN A 39 -3.99 -7.32 0.69
N SER A 40 -3.29 -6.22 0.95
CA SER A 40 -1.93 -6.01 0.44
C SER A 40 -0.94 -7.02 1.03
N ASN A 41 -0.95 -7.19 2.35
CA ASN A 41 -0.03 -8.12 3.00
C ASN A 41 -0.34 -9.58 2.65
N ARG A 42 -1.62 -9.93 2.43
CA ARG A 42 -1.98 -11.28 1.99
C ARG A 42 -1.45 -11.60 0.59
N ILE A 43 -1.42 -10.64 -0.32
CA ILE A 43 -0.77 -10.79 -1.64
C ILE A 43 0.72 -11.09 -1.48
N GLU A 44 1.38 -10.48 -0.51
CA GLU A 44 2.79 -10.67 -0.19
C GLU A 44 3.07 -11.95 0.62
N GLY A 45 2.03 -12.70 1.01
CA GLY A 45 2.15 -13.99 1.68
C GLY A 45 1.91 -13.98 3.19
N SER A 46 1.45 -12.88 3.77
CA SER A 46 1.03 -12.83 5.17
C SER A 46 -0.08 -13.82 5.46
N ARG A 47 -0.02 -14.44 6.62
CA ARG A 47 -1.00 -15.42 7.12
C ARG A 47 -2.02 -14.82 8.07
N LEU A 48 -1.91 -13.53 8.39
CA LEU A 48 -2.94 -12.83 9.16
C LEU A 48 -4.27 -12.86 8.42
N ASP A 49 -5.34 -13.13 9.13
CA ASP A 49 -6.69 -12.94 8.60
C ASP A 49 -7.17 -11.49 8.84
N GLU A 50 -8.35 -11.17 8.32
CA GLU A 50 -8.91 -9.82 8.43
C GLU A 50 -9.22 -9.46 9.88
N GLU A 51 -9.72 -10.41 10.68
CA GLU A 51 -10.06 -10.18 12.09
C GLU A 51 -8.81 -9.91 12.93
N GLN A 52 -7.74 -10.68 12.71
CA GLN A 52 -6.44 -10.46 13.35
C GLN A 52 -5.86 -9.09 12.95
N THR A 53 -5.91 -8.74 11.66
CA THR A 53 -5.44 -7.44 11.17
C THR A 53 -6.22 -6.29 11.82
N ARG A 54 -7.55 -6.41 11.91
CA ARG A 54 -8.42 -5.46 12.60
C ARG A 54 -8.08 -5.34 14.08
N PHE A 55 -7.88 -6.47 14.74
CA PHE A 55 -7.54 -6.52 16.15
C PHE A 55 -6.21 -5.82 16.45
N ILE A 56 -5.19 -6.05 15.60
CA ILE A 56 -3.89 -5.35 15.70
C ILE A 56 -4.09 -3.83 15.54
N TYR A 57 -4.89 -3.42 14.57
CA TYR A 57 -5.17 -2.00 14.33
C TYR A 57 -5.84 -1.33 15.54
N GLU A 58 -6.87 -1.96 16.09
CA GLU A 58 -7.69 -1.38 17.15
C GLU A 58 -7.04 -1.42 18.53
N THR A 59 -6.27 -2.46 18.82
CA THR A 59 -5.78 -2.74 20.18
C THR A 59 -4.27 -2.64 20.35
N ARG A 60 -3.51 -2.64 19.24
CA ARG A 60 -2.05 -2.77 19.25
C ARG A 60 -1.53 -4.03 19.94
N THR A 61 -2.36 -5.05 19.98
CA THR A 61 -2.02 -6.40 20.48
C THR A 61 -2.33 -7.44 19.41
N ILE A 62 -1.94 -8.70 19.64
CA ILE A 62 -2.21 -9.82 18.74
C ILE A 62 -3.01 -10.90 19.45
N THR A 63 -3.82 -11.62 18.65
CA THR A 63 -4.53 -12.83 19.08
C THR A 63 -4.20 -13.98 18.15
N GLY A 64 -4.31 -15.21 18.66
CA GLY A 64 -4.04 -16.43 17.92
C GLY A 64 -2.67 -17.03 18.21
N GLU A 65 -2.51 -18.29 17.80
CA GLU A 65 -1.27 -19.05 17.94
C GLU A 65 -0.47 -19.02 16.64
N ASN A 66 0.86 -19.13 16.77
CA ASN A 66 1.79 -19.23 15.63
C ASN A 66 1.72 -18.05 14.65
N VAL A 67 1.43 -16.85 15.14
CA VAL A 67 1.47 -15.62 14.33
C VAL A 67 2.94 -15.23 14.10
N ALA A 68 3.32 -15.06 12.84
CA ALA A 68 4.67 -14.64 12.50
C ALA A 68 4.90 -13.17 12.89
N VAL A 69 6.06 -12.89 13.48
CA VAL A 69 6.40 -11.52 13.90
C VAL A 69 6.45 -10.57 12.70
N ASP A 70 7.01 -11.01 11.59
CA ASP A 70 7.09 -10.18 10.38
C ASP A 70 5.70 -9.85 9.83
N ASP A 71 4.73 -10.78 9.88
CA ASP A 71 3.35 -10.51 9.46
C ASP A 71 2.72 -9.37 10.29
N VAL A 72 2.98 -9.37 11.61
CA VAL A 72 2.49 -8.30 12.52
C VAL A 72 3.18 -6.97 12.23
N VAL A 73 4.50 -6.98 12.05
CA VAL A 73 5.28 -5.79 11.73
C VAL A 73 4.82 -5.19 10.41
N GLU A 74 4.63 -6.00 9.37
CA GLU A 74 4.13 -5.54 8.07
C GLU A 74 2.70 -4.98 8.16
N ALA A 75 1.82 -5.58 8.98
CA ALA A 75 0.49 -5.02 9.21
C ALA A 75 0.55 -3.63 9.85
N VAL A 76 1.39 -3.47 10.89
CA VAL A 76 1.58 -2.16 11.55
C VAL A 76 2.18 -1.13 10.57
N ASN A 77 3.20 -1.53 9.82
CA ASN A 77 3.82 -0.67 8.80
C ASN A 77 2.81 -0.25 7.71
N SER A 78 1.89 -1.14 7.34
CA SER A 78 0.83 -0.82 6.38
C SER A 78 -0.12 0.26 6.90
N PHE A 79 -0.43 0.25 8.20
CA PHE A 79 -1.22 1.32 8.82
C PHE A 79 -0.47 2.66 8.82
N GLU A 80 0.81 2.64 9.14
CA GLU A 80 1.67 3.84 9.10
C GLU A 80 1.80 4.39 7.68
N LEU A 81 2.00 3.50 6.70
CA LEU A 81 2.06 3.86 5.30
C LEU A 81 0.76 4.50 4.82
N PHE A 82 -0.40 3.94 5.18
CA PHE A 82 -1.68 4.52 4.82
C PHE A 82 -1.85 5.94 5.39
N ASP A 83 -1.42 6.15 6.63
CA ASP A 83 -1.43 7.46 7.27
C ASP A 83 -0.54 8.47 6.53
N GLU A 84 0.67 8.05 6.15
CA GLU A 84 1.58 8.87 5.35
C GLU A 84 1.00 9.21 3.98
N MET A 85 0.37 8.24 3.30
CA MET A 85 -0.31 8.48 2.03
C MET A 85 -1.43 9.52 2.16
N ILE A 86 -2.22 9.47 3.26
CA ILE A 86 -3.28 10.45 3.52
C ILE A 86 -2.70 11.85 3.78
N ASP A 87 -1.57 11.94 4.47
CA ASP A 87 -0.90 13.22 4.73
C ASP A 87 -0.35 13.84 3.44
N ARG A 88 0.19 13.02 2.55
CA ARG A 88 0.77 13.45 1.26
C ARG A 88 -0.23 13.57 0.11
N LEU A 89 -1.55 13.43 0.38
CA LEU A 89 -2.57 13.58 -0.66
C LEU A 89 -2.52 14.96 -1.33
N GLY A 90 -2.32 14.97 -2.64
CA GLY A 90 -2.17 16.17 -3.46
C GLY A 90 -0.72 16.49 -3.80
N GLU A 91 0.25 15.79 -3.24
CA GLU A 91 1.64 15.86 -3.66
C GLU A 91 1.89 14.94 -4.87
N PRO A 92 2.86 15.28 -5.75
CA PRO A 92 3.25 14.40 -6.85
C PRO A 92 3.81 13.07 -6.31
N ILE A 93 3.42 11.96 -6.94
CA ILE A 93 4.03 10.66 -6.70
C ILE A 93 5.29 10.57 -7.56
N THR A 94 6.45 10.56 -6.89
CA THR A 94 7.76 10.45 -7.53
C THR A 94 8.40 9.09 -7.27
N ALA A 95 9.51 8.80 -7.94
CA ALA A 95 10.32 7.62 -7.66
C ALA A 95 10.81 7.59 -6.20
N GLU A 96 11.19 8.73 -5.65
CA GLU A 96 11.58 8.84 -4.24
C GLU A 96 10.39 8.56 -3.30
N THR A 97 9.21 9.08 -3.62
CA THR A 97 7.99 8.77 -2.86
C THR A 97 7.73 7.25 -2.78
N MET A 98 7.90 6.55 -3.91
CA MET A 98 7.74 5.09 -3.95
C MET A 98 8.80 4.35 -3.14
N LYS A 99 10.05 4.83 -3.16
CA LYS A 99 11.13 4.29 -2.34
C LYS A 99 10.88 4.51 -0.85
N ASP A 100 10.37 5.68 -0.47
CA ASP A 100 9.99 5.99 0.90
C ASP A 100 8.88 5.07 1.39
N TYR A 101 7.83 4.88 0.59
CA TYR A 101 6.74 3.96 0.90
C TYR A 101 7.23 2.52 1.07
N HIS A 102 8.11 2.05 0.18
CA HIS A 102 8.73 0.73 0.33
C HIS A 102 9.58 0.62 1.61
N ARG A 103 10.26 1.69 2.00
CA ARG A 103 11.05 1.73 3.24
C ARG A 103 10.15 1.64 4.45
N VAL A 104 9.07 2.41 4.50
CA VAL A 104 8.08 2.35 5.60
C VAL A 104 7.48 0.95 5.69
N LEU A 105 7.06 0.38 4.56
CA LEU A 105 6.38 -0.93 4.53
C LEU A 105 7.26 -2.07 5.07
N LYS A 106 8.55 -2.05 4.78
CA LYS A 106 9.49 -3.14 5.12
C LYS A 106 10.36 -2.86 6.35
N GLN A 107 10.27 -1.70 6.98
CA GLN A 107 11.06 -1.40 8.18
C GLN A 107 10.81 -2.43 9.30
N GLY A 108 11.87 -2.82 9.98
CA GLY A 108 11.81 -3.77 11.11
C GLY A 108 11.58 -5.23 10.75
N THR A 109 11.30 -5.56 9.50
CA THR A 109 11.10 -6.94 9.03
C THR A 109 12.41 -7.69 8.82
N ALA A 110 12.36 -9.01 8.65
CA ALA A 110 13.51 -9.82 8.26
C ALA A 110 14.09 -9.38 6.90
N ASP A 111 13.23 -8.94 5.98
CA ASP A 111 13.62 -8.47 4.65
C ASP A 111 14.48 -7.19 4.74
N ALA A 112 14.19 -6.30 5.68
CA ALA A 112 14.99 -5.09 5.89
C ALA A 112 16.45 -5.40 6.28
N ARG A 113 16.70 -6.57 6.85
CA ARG A 113 18.04 -7.05 7.23
C ARG A 113 18.80 -7.74 6.09
N ARG A 114 18.15 -7.97 4.94
CA ARG A 114 18.74 -8.63 3.78
C ARG A 114 19.20 -7.61 2.75
N PRO A 115 20.52 -7.42 2.52
CA PRO A 115 21.01 -6.45 1.54
C PRO A 115 20.49 -6.67 0.11
N SER A 116 20.18 -7.93 -0.23
CA SER A 116 19.64 -8.30 -1.55
C SER A 116 18.20 -7.81 -1.78
N PHE A 117 17.47 -7.49 -0.71
CA PHE A 117 16.10 -7.01 -0.80
C PHE A 117 15.98 -5.54 -1.20
N ALA A 118 17.06 -4.77 -1.02
CA ALA A 118 17.17 -3.36 -1.42
C ALA A 118 15.98 -2.51 -0.92
N VAL A 119 15.62 -2.64 0.38
CA VAL A 119 14.50 -1.89 0.96
C VAL A 119 14.71 -0.38 0.80
N GLY A 120 13.72 0.30 0.22
CA GLY A 120 13.80 1.73 -0.08
C GLY A 120 14.69 2.08 -1.26
N ASP A 121 15.00 1.08 -2.12
CA ASP A 121 15.76 1.29 -3.36
C ASP A 121 15.29 0.29 -4.43
N TYR A 122 15.75 0.49 -5.64
CA TYR A 122 15.52 -0.46 -6.73
C TYR A 122 16.31 -1.74 -6.48
N LYS A 123 15.66 -2.87 -6.72
CA LYS A 123 16.33 -4.15 -6.60
C LYS A 123 17.45 -4.28 -7.64
N ARG A 124 18.52 -4.98 -7.22
CA ARG A 124 19.74 -5.18 -8.03
C ARG A 124 19.82 -6.57 -8.65
N LEU A 125 18.93 -7.48 -8.21
CA LEU A 125 18.89 -8.84 -8.70
C LEU A 125 17.75 -9.03 -9.71
N PRO A 126 17.95 -9.81 -10.77
CA PRO A 126 16.90 -10.16 -11.71
C PRO A 126 15.78 -10.95 -11.02
N ASN A 127 14.58 -10.84 -11.54
CA ASN A 127 13.46 -11.68 -11.13
C ASN A 127 13.23 -12.78 -12.14
N VAL A 128 12.69 -13.90 -11.66
CA VAL A 128 12.11 -14.92 -12.54
C VAL A 128 10.59 -14.73 -12.52
N VAL A 129 10.01 -14.33 -13.64
CA VAL A 129 8.55 -14.20 -13.81
C VAL A 129 8.12 -15.17 -14.90
N GLY A 130 7.22 -16.10 -14.58
CA GLY A 130 6.73 -17.10 -15.55
C GLY A 130 7.82 -17.95 -16.19
N GLY A 131 8.89 -18.27 -15.43
CA GLY A 131 10.03 -19.05 -15.92
C GLY A 131 11.02 -18.27 -16.81
N ARG A 132 10.84 -16.96 -16.98
CA ARG A 132 11.77 -16.08 -17.69
C ARG A 132 12.47 -15.15 -16.71
N GLU A 133 13.78 -15.05 -16.84
CA GLU A 133 14.57 -14.10 -16.08
C GLU A 133 14.32 -12.68 -16.62
N THR A 134 13.92 -11.78 -15.74
CA THR A 134 13.80 -10.35 -16.08
C THR A 134 15.07 -9.65 -15.65
N VAL A 135 15.69 -8.91 -16.56
CA VAL A 135 16.90 -8.14 -16.25
C VAL A 135 16.51 -7.04 -15.25
N ALA A 136 17.22 -6.96 -14.10
CA ALA A 136 17.11 -5.82 -13.24
C ALA A 136 17.56 -4.57 -14.01
N PRO A 137 16.87 -3.42 -13.91
CA PRO A 137 17.33 -2.19 -14.54
C PRO A 137 18.74 -1.89 -14.04
N GLY A 138 19.72 -1.93 -14.95
CA GLY A 138 21.09 -1.53 -14.64
C GLY A 138 21.16 -0.07 -14.30
N LYS A 139 22.24 0.38 -13.68
CA LYS A 139 22.46 1.80 -13.34
C LYS A 139 22.32 2.73 -14.56
N GLU A 140 22.54 2.23 -15.78
CA GLU A 140 22.39 2.94 -17.05
C GLU A 140 20.92 3.10 -17.48
N GLY A 141 19.99 2.29 -16.95
CA GLY A 141 18.55 2.43 -17.24
C GLY A 141 17.82 3.35 -16.26
N ALA A 142 18.43 3.67 -15.13
CA ALA A 142 17.82 4.52 -14.11
C ALA A 142 17.93 6.03 -14.46
N GLU A 143 18.83 6.43 -15.34
CA GLU A 143 18.97 7.83 -15.74
C GLU A 143 18.01 8.26 -16.86
N GLY A 144 17.28 7.35 -17.48
CA GLY A 144 16.40 7.63 -18.61
C GLY A 144 14.93 7.30 -18.44
N GLY A 145 14.48 6.83 -17.29
CA GLY A 145 13.17 6.26 -17.09
C GLY A 145 12.32 6.79 -15.94
N ASP A 146 12.71 7.88 -15.33
CA ASP A 146 12.05 8.41 -14.12
C ASP A 146 10.74 9.15 -14.38
N VAL A 147 10.13 8.94 -15.50
CA VAL A 147 8.80 9.48 -15.76
C VAL A 147 7.82 8.31 -15.71
N ILE A 148 7.19 8.09 -14.55
CA ILE A 148 5.82 7.57 -14.55
C ILE A 148 5.13 8.51 -15.54
N PRO A 149 4.63 8.01 -16.69
CA PRO A 149 4.12 8.91 -17.74
C PRO A 149 3.16 9.90 -17.10
N ASP A 150 3.30 11.19 -17.37
CA ASP A 150 2.41 12.26 -16.88
C ASP A 150 0.91 11.93 -17.00
N LYS A 151 0.57 11.02 -17.88
CA LYS A 151 -0.79 10.49 -18.07
C LYS A 151 -1.32 9.70 -16.87
N CYS A 152 -0.49 9.19 -15.97
CA CYS A 152 -0.94 8.51 -14.75
C CYS A 152 -1.12 9.47 -13.57
N VAL A 153 -0.51 10.65 -13.62
CA VAL A 153 -0.46 11.59 -12.48
C VAL A 153 -1.34 12.83 -12.71
N THR A 154 -1.61 13.19 -13.95
CA THR A 154 -2.45 14.37 -14.27
C THR A 154 -3.93 14.07 -14.39
N GLY A 155 -4.36 12.90 -13.98
CA GLY A 155 -5.76 12.55 -13.97
C GLY A 155 -6.53 13.26 -12.86
N ALA A 156 -6.88 14.55 -13.07
CA ALA A 156 -8.17 15.04 -12.60
C ALA A 156 -9.28 14.30 -13.36
N GLY A 157 -9.08 13.00 -13.59
CA GLY A 157 -9.98 12.07 -14.22
C GLY A 157 -10.78 11.35 -13.17
N SER A 158 -12.08 11.38 -13.29
CA SER A 158 -13.00 10.52 -12.56
C SER A 158 -12.55 9.07 -12.74
N PHE A 159 -12.24 8.39 -11.63
CA PHE A 159 -12.08 6.95 -11.63
C PHE A 159 -13.47 6.32 -11.65
N THR A 160 -13.82 5.68 -12.74
CA THR A 160 -15.06 4.90 -12.86
C THR A 160 -14.77 3.48 -12.37
N LEU A 161 -15.27 3.15 -11.19
CA LEU A 161 -15.27 1.78 -10.67
C LEU A 161 -16.50 1.06 -11.26
N THR A 162 -16.26 0.17 -12.22
CA THR A 162 -17.32 -0.73 -12.71
C THR A 162 -17.34 -1.97 -11.79
N LEU A 163 -18.26 -2.03 -10.85
CA LEU A 163 -18.57 -3.26 -10.12
C LEU A 163 -19.27 -4.22 -11.09
N ARG A 164 -18.57 -5.26 -11.54
CA ARG A 164 -19.20 -6.39 -12.16
C ARG A 164 -19.88 -7.23 -11.08
N ASP A 165 -21.20 -7.25 -11.13
CA ASP A 165 -22.04 -8.14 -10.33
C ASP A 165 -21.66 -9.59 -10.69
N GLN A 166 -21.02 -10.30 -9.77
CA GLN A 166 -20.84 -11.75 -9.87
C GLN A 166 -21.99 -12.40 -9.14
N ARG A 167 -22.97 -12.84 -9.91
CA ARG A 167 -23.99 -13.81 -9.46
C ARG A 167 -23.41 -15.21 -9.47
#